data_92b8cff5ef2a3a41e72177d9587652c5
#
_entry.id   92b8cff5ef2a3a41e72177d9587652c5
#
_cell.length_a   1.000
_cell.length_b   1.000
_cell.length_c   1.000
_cell.angle_alpha   90.00
_cell.angle_beta   90.00
_cell.angle_gamma   90.00
#
_symmetry.space_group_name_H-M   'P 1'
#
loop_
_entity.id
_entity.type
_entity.pdbx_description
1 polymer ?
#
loop_
_entity_poly.entity_id
_entity_poly.type
_entity_poly.pdbx_seq_one_letter_code
_entity_poly.pdbx_strand_id
1 'polypeptide(L)'
;MGLALYRRHRRECKAAHSEELRTSEYDERKKGWKRCDCQIFLSGTLNRKFARQTTGQWEWDAARAIAAKLEVSGRWTADPVPESSRTLATPERVTIADVVEAFLAKCNGRDIQPTTFAKYQTFTNQLGTYCDRRGLKYIDQVTVTDMDRFYTSWNDGIRGKAKKLERLKGFVKFCRKRKWLTEDLAEDLKAPTGSSITVPKAPFTDDELARIYKACDKIGPPTRQGPGHRTWSGEDAKDFIFLSVYTGLRISDVATFDIGKRLRGNDVFLRMHKTKRPLFTWIPDWLVERLRARQKVHGPLIFAAGITQNAKQLCDIWRNKRLNKVFDLAGPWETPAHPHRFRHTFVRILLEKGVPIPDVAELIGDTEEVLRTHYAAWIPGRQERLSKILQEAFEGKLGPRLIQLQRKG
;
A
#
# COMPACT_ATOMS: atom_id res chain seq x y z
N MET A 1 12.06 -19.46 55.03
CA MET A 1 12.77 -18.99 53.81
C MET A 1 12.03 -19.57 52.62
N GLY A 2 11.54 -18.74 51.73
CA GLY A 2 10.77 -19.16 50.54
C GLY A 2 11.65 -19.75 49.45
N LEU A 3 11.05 -20.54 48.56
CA LEU A 3 11.71 -21.05 47.37
C LEU A 3 12.03 -19.94 46.37
N ALA A 4 13.26 -19.89 45.88
CA ALA A 4 13.67 -18.90 44.87
C ALA A 4 13.33 -19.41 43.48
N LEU A 5 12.68 -18.57 42.70
CA LEU A 5 12.36 -18.79 41.28
C LEU A 5 13.39 -18.09 40.38
N TYR A 6 13.90 -18.80 39.38
CA TYR A 6 14.86 -18.24 38.42
C TYR A 6 14.74 -18.95 37.09
N ARG A 7 15.11 -18.25 35.97
CA ARG A 7 15.21 -18.94 34.67
C ARG A 7 16.58 -19.54 34.45
N ARG A 8 16.59 -20.76 33.96
CA ARG A 8 17.82 -21.43 33.55
C ARG A 8 17.94 -21.28 32.02
N HIS A 9 18.89 -20.46 31.59
CA HIS A 9 19.10 -20.22 30.18
C HIS A 9 19.63 -21.44 29.44
N ARG A 10 19.06 -21.73 28.26
CA ARG A 10 19.59 -22.68 27.31
C ARG A 10 20.85 -22.12 26.66
N ARG A 11 21.73 -23.00 26.17
CA ARG A 11 23.00 -22.64 25.53
C ARG A 11 22.82 -21.65 24.35
N GLU A 12 21.71 -21.73 23.67
CA GLU A 12 21.33 -20.90 22.50
C GLU A 12 20.59 -19.61 22.89
N CYS A 13 20.34 -19.39 24.17
CA CYS A 13 19.61 -18.21 24.63
C CYS A 13 20.51 -16.97 24.57
N LYS A 14 20.10 -15.96 23.79
CA LYS A 14 20.84 -14.69 23.68
C LYS A 14 21.04 -14.00 25.04
N ALA A 15 20.14 -14.20 25.98
CA ALA A 15 20.26 -13.69 27.34
C ALA A 15 21.36 -14.37 28.18
N ALA A 16 21.76 -15.58 27.82
CA ALA A 16 22.83 -16.31 28.51
C ALA A 16 24.23 -15.70 28.31
N HIS A 17 24.39 -14.89 27.28
CA HIS A 17 25.66 -14.26 26.89
C HIS A 17 25.72 -12.77 27.26
N SER A 18 24.69 -12.22 27.88
CA SER A 18 24.66 -10.84 28.35
C SER A 18 25.29 -10.72 29.73
N GLU A 19 26.26 -9.85 29.91
CA GLU A 19 26.93 -9.63 31.20
C GLU A 19 25.95 -9.16 32.30
N GLU A 20 24.94 -8.37 31.93
CA GLU A 20 23.88 -7.91 32.85
C GLU A 20 23.02 -9.05 33.42
N LEU A 21 23.04 -10.22 32.78
CA LEU A 21 22.22 -11.37 33.12
C LEU A 21 23.00 -12.51 33.80
N ARG A 22 24.29 -12.34 34.04
CA ARG A 22 25.14 -13.30 34.75
C ARG A 22 25.00 -13.26 36.28
N THR A 23 24.34 -12.26 36.83
CA THR A 23 24.09 -12.19 38.29
C THR A 23 23.02 -13.16 38.73
N SER A 24 23.26 -13.84 39.85
CA SER A 24 22.63 -15.06 40.34
C SER A 24 21.14 -14.96 40.70
N GLU A 25 20.54 -13.80 40.70
CA GLU A 25 19.14 -13.61 41.07
C GLU A 25 18.35 -12.99 39.96
N TYR A 26 17.62 -13.79 39.25
CA TYR A 26 16.68 -13.35 38.24
C TYR A 26 15.34 -13.00 38.87
N ASP A 27 15.12 -11.75 39.06
CA ASP A 27 13.84 -11.21 39.48
C ASP A 27 13.07 -10.76 38.25
N GLU A 28 11.81 -11.18 38.11
CA GLU A 28 10.93 -10.72 37.03
C GLU A 28 10.78 -9.20 36.97
N ARG A 29 11.10 -8.51 38.07
CA ARG A 29 11.09 -7.04 38.20
C ARG A 29 12.32 -6.38 37.57
N LYS A 30 13.39 -7.12 37.28
CA LYS A 30 14.60 -6.59 36.67
C LYS A 30 14.39 -6.23 35.22
N LYS A 31 14.79 -5.00 34.84
CA LYS A 31 14.67 -4.45 33.50
C LYS A 31 15.43 -5.34 32.47
N GLY A 32 14.76 -5.78 31.41
CA GLY A 32 15.34 -6.65 30.38
C GLY A 32 15.04 -8.14 30.54
N TRP A 33 14.50 -8.55 31.64
CA TRP A 33 14.26 -9.94 32.01
C TRP A 33 13.13 -10.63 31.23
N LYS A 34 12.17 -9.90 30.72
CA LYS A 34 11.02 -10.37 29.92
C LYS A 34 11.36 -10.92 28.54
N ARG A 35 12.63 -11.02 28.17
CA ARG A 35 13.07 -11.26 26.79
C ARG A 35 13.57 -12.66 26.50
N CYS A 36 13.45 -13.62 27.41
CA CYS A 36 13.79 -15.00 27.10
C CYS A 36 12.70 -15.97 27.49
N ASP A 37 12.53 -17.02 26.67
CA ASP A 37 11.56 -18.09 26.88
C ASP A 37 12.21 -19.31 27.54
N CYS A 38 13.22 -19.11 28.37
CA CYS A 38 13.83 -20.20 29.09
C CYS A 38 12.94 -20.65 30.25
N GLN A 39 12.96 -21.94 30.53
CA GLN A 39 12.15 -22.54 31.55
C GLN A 39 12.51 -22.02 32.96
N ILE A 40 11.52 -21.88 33.82
CA ILE A 40 11.68 -21.41 35.19
C ILE A 40 11.98 -22.61 36.10
N PHE A 41 12.96 -22.42 36.96
CA PHE A 41 13.43 -23.38 37.94
C PHE A 41 13.19 -22.87 39.35
N LEU A 42 13.11 -23.79 40.30
CA LEU A 42 13.03 -23.56 41.72
C LEU A 42 14.35 -23.93 42.38
N SER A 43 14.77 -23.18 43.38
CA SER A 43 15.85 -23.55 44.28
C SER A 43 15.55 -23.10 45.71
N GLY A 44 15.97 -23.89 46.65
CA GLY A 44 15.78 -23.58 48.06
C GLY A 44 15.88 -24.80 48.94
N THR A 45 15.48 -24.64 50.21
CA THR A 45 15.51 -25.73 51.21
C THR A 45 14.10 -25.99 51.72
N LEU A 46 13.62 -27.21 51.56
CA LEU A 46 12.38 -27.72 52.17
C LEU A 46 12.73 -28.88 53.09
N ASN A 47 12.20 -28.83 54.31
CA ASN A 47 12.47 -29.85 55.33
C ASN A 47 13.96 -30.24 55.47
N ARG A 48 14.84 -29.22 55.56
CA ARG A 48 16.31 -29.35 55.70
C ARG A 48 17.00 -29.93 54.48
N LYS A 49 16.32 -30.20 53.37
CA LYS A 49 16.90 -30.71 52.13
C LYS A 49 16.94 -29.62 51.09
N PHE A 50 18.15 -29.21 50.66
CA PHE A 50 18.32 -28.30 49.54
C PHE A 50 18.17 -29.04 48.22
N ALA A 51 17.42 -28.49 47.31
CA ALA A 51 17.34 -29.02 45.95
C ALA A 51 17.11 -27.88 44.90
N ARG A 52 17.32 -28.26 43.66
CA ARG A 52 16.98 -27.46 42.49
C ARG A 52 16.11 -28.32 41.59
N GLN A 53 14.94 -27.80 41.23
CA GLN A 53 13.97 -28.55 40.43
C GLN A 53 13.38 -27.63 39.33
N THR A 54 13.06 -28.19 38.18
CA THR A 54 12.29 -27.47 37.18
C THR A 54 10.84 -27.33 37.61
N THR A 55 10.24 -26.16 37.31
CA THR A 55 8.79 -26.01 37.50
C THR A 55 8.00 -26.60 36.33
N GLY A 56 8.64 -26.93 35.21
CA GLY A 56 7.94 -27.27 33.98
C GLY A 56 7.22 -26.09 33.32
N GLN A 57 7.36 -24.88 33.88
CA GLN A 57 6.63 -23.71 33.47
C GLN A 57 7.55 -22.66 32.87
N TRP A 58 6.97 -21.82 31.98
CA TRP A 58 7.63 -20.69 31.33
C TRP A 58 7.05 -19.35 31.81
N GLU A 59 5.86 -19.41 32.45
CA GLU A 59 5.16 -18.25 33.01
C GLU A 59 5.36 -18.18 34.53
N TRP A 60 5.58 -16.96 35.05
CA TRP A 60 5.90 -16.71 36.45
C TRP A 60 4.77 -17.05 37.40
N ASP A 61 3.54 -16.69 37.04
CA ASP A 61 2.38 -16.96 37.92
C ASP A 61 2.13 -18.45 38.07
N ALA A 62 2.29 -19.21 37.00
CA ALA A 62 2.21 -20.67 37.05
C ALA A 62 3.37 -21.28 37.86
N ALA A 63 4.59 -20.76 37.69
CA ALA A 63 5.74 -21.19 38.48
C ALA A 63 5.61 -20.86 39.98
N ARG A 64 5.06 -19.68 40.34
CA ARG A 64 4.75 -19.28 41.71
C ARG A 64 3.72 -20.21 42.36
N ALA A 65 2.67 -20.56 41.60
CA ALA A 65 1.66 -21.50 42.09
C ALA A 65 2.26 -22.89 42.46
N ILE A 66 3.24 -23.37 41.69
CA ILE A 66 3.98 -24.60 41.97
C ILE A 66 4.87 -24.40 43.18
N ALA A 67 5.60 -23.28 43.28
CA ALA A 67 6.44 -22.98 44.43
C ALA A 67 5.62 -22.98 45.72
N ALA A 68 4.49 -22.30 45.73
CA ALA A 68 3.59 -22.25 46.89
C ALA A 68 3.08 -23.64 47.30
N LYS A 69 2.71 -24.49 46.33
CA LYS A 69 2.29 -25.88 46.62
C LYS A 69 3.40 -26.72 47.27
N LEU A 70 4.64 -26.58 46.79
CA LEU A 70 5.79 -27.30 47.36
C LEU A 70 6.15 -26.78 48.75
N GLU A 71 6.04 -25.47 48.97
CA GLU A 71 6.24 -24.87 50.31
C GLU A 71 5.21 -25.36 51.31
N VAL A 72 3.94 -25.42 50.92
CA VAL A 72 2.85 -25.94 51.78
C VAL A 72 3.02 -27.45 52.04
N SER A 73 3.42 -28.23 51.04
CA SER A 73 3.62 -29.68 51.22
C SER A 73 4.92 -30.03 51.96
N GLY A 74 5.89 -29.09 51.97
CA GLY A 74 7.21 -29.34 52.54
C GLY A 74 8.05 -30.40 51.83
N ARG A 75 7.63 -30.88 50.67
CA ARG A 75 8.29 -31.96 49.91
C ARG A 75 8.68 -31.49 48.49
N TRP A 76 9.86 -31.98 48.03
CA TRP A 76 10.38 -31.64 46.69
C TRP A 76 9.77 -32.49 45.56
N THR A 77 9.09 -33.57 45.87
CA THR A 77 8.37 -34.38 44.90
C THR A 77 6.92 -33.89 44.84
N ALA A 78 6.59 -33.10 43.86
CA ALA A 78 5.23 -33.11 43.37
C ALA A 78 5.02 -34.48 42.72
N ASP A 79 3.91 -35.16 43.01
CA ASP A 79 3.55 -36.39 42.33
C ASP A 79 3.71 -36.21 40.83
N PRO A 80 4.26 -37.22 40.10
CA PRO A 80 4.36 -37.11 38.67
C PRO A 80 2.98 -36.81 38.11
N VAL A 81 2.83 -35.68 37.48
CA VAL A 81 1.59 -35.32 36.78
C VAL A 81 1.33 -36.45 35.80
N PRO A 82 0.18 -37.16 35.90
CA PRO A 82 -0.10 -38.32 35.06
C PRO A 82 0.11 -37.92 33.58
N GLU A 83 0.68 -38.82 32.82
CA GLU A 83 0.96 -38.59 31.39
C GLU A 83 -0.30 -38.21 30.59
N SER A 84 -1.48 -38.55 31.11
CA SER A 84 -2.78 -38.11 30.56
C SER A 84 -3.07 -36.63 30.66
N SER A 85 -2.39 -35.87 31.53
CA SER A 85 -2.50 -34.41 31.57
C SER A 85 -1.51 -33.67 30.64
N ARG A 86 -0.67 -34.42 29.90
CA ARG A 86 0.13 -33.88 28.81
C ARG A 86 -0.68 -33.50 27.58
N THR A 87 -1.99 -33.75 27.54
CA THR A 87 -2.87 -33.50 26.39
C THR A 87 -3.83 -32.34 26.53
N LEU A 88 -3.65 -31.46 27.51
CA LEU A 88 -4.05 -30.07 27.29
C LEU A 88 -2.83 -29.37 26.73
N ALA A 89 -2.60 -29.56 25.42
CA ALA A 89 -1.72 -28.71 24.66
C ALA A 89 -2.10 -27.26 25.00
N THR A 90 -1.23 -26.57 25.73
CA THR A 90 -1.27 -25.12 25.76
C THR A 90 -1.36 -24.76 24.28
N PRO A 91 -2.39 -24.05 23.83
CA PRO A 91 -2.51 -23.76 22.40
C PRO A 91 -1.18 -23.17 21.95
N GLU A 92 -0.56 -23.83 20.97
CA GLU A 92 0.77 -23.49 20.49
C GLU A 92 0.73 -22.01 20.13
N ARG A 93 1.37 -21.17 20.96
CA ARG A 93 1.30 -19.71 20.80
C ARG A 93 1.93 -19.35 19.48
N VAL A 94 1.16 -18.78 18.60
CA VAL A 94 1.60 -18.46 17.24
C VAL A 94 2.39 -17.16 17.28
N THR A 95 3.61 -17.20 16.75
CA THR A 95 4.42 -15.98 16.68
C THR A 95 3.86 -15.02 15.64
N ILE A 96 4.11 -13.72 15.83
CA ILE A 96 3.73 -12.69 14.85
C ILE A 96 4.39 -12.97 13.49
N ALA A 97 5.61 -13.50 13.48
CA ALA A 97 6.30 -13.88 12.25
C ALA A 97 5.55 -14.98 11.48
N ASP A 98 5.13 -16.05 12.16
CA ASP A 98 4.37 -17.15 11.56
C ASP A 98 2.99 -16.68 11.06
N VAL A 99 2.34 -15.79 11.82
CA VAL A 99 1.07 -15.17 11.40
C VAL A 99 1.23 -14.35 10.14
N VAL A 100 2.29 -13.54 10.06
CA VAL A 100 2.60 -12.70 8.89
C VAL A 100 2.88 -13.57 7.68
N GLU A 101 3.70 -14.61 7.83
CA GLU A 101 4.01 -15.56 6.76
C GLU A 101 2.74 -16.23 6.24
N ALA A 102 1.91 -16.78 7.13
CA ALA A 102 0.65 -17.44 6.77
C ALA A 102 -0.35 -16.46 6.10
N PHE A 103 -0.38 -15.18 6.54
CA PHE A 103 -1.22 -14.18 5.92
C PHE A 103 -0.74 -13.82 4.51
N LEU A 104 0.57 -13.64 4.32
CA LEU A 104 1.15 -13.36 3.02
C LEU A 104 1.00 -14.54 2.06
N ALA A 105 1.18 -15.77 2.53
CA ALA A 105 0.92 -16.98 1.74
C ALA A 105 -0.54 -17.03 1.26
N LYS A 106 -1.51 -16.72 2.14
CA LYS A 106 -2.92 -16.60 1.76
C LYS A 106 -3.16 -15.49 0.73
N CYS A 107 -2.49 -14.35 0.88
CA CYS A 107 -2.62 -13.25 -0.08
C CYS A 107 -2.06 -13.65 -1.45
N ASN A 108 -0.92 -14.33 -1.47
CA ASN A 108 -0.28 -14.80 -2.71
C ASN A 108 -1.14 -15.85 -3.44
N GLY A 109 -1.77 -16.75 -2.70
CA GLY A 109 -2.67 -17.78 -3.26
C GLY A 109 -3.96 -17.25 -3.91
N ARG A 110 -4.21 -15.93 -3.89
CA ARG A 110 -5.37 -15.27 -4.52
C ARG A 110 -5.09 -14.68 -5.90
N ASP A 111 -3.94 -14.97 -6.48
CA ASP A 111 -3.51 -14.40 -7.78
C ASP A 111 -3.62 -12.87 -7.84
N ILE A 112 -3.28 -12.20 -6.74
CA ILE A 112 -3.28 -10.75 -6.69
C ILE A 112 -2.10 -10.16 -7.46
N GLN A 113 -2.29 -8.97 -8.02
CA GLN A 113 -1.22 -8.30 -8.75
C GLN A 113 0.02 -8.06 -7.87
N PRO A 114 1.25 -8.25 -8.39
CA PRO A 114 2.50 -8.10 -7.62
C PRO A 114 2.61 -6.77 -6.88
N THR A 115 2.11 -5.68 -7.47
CA THR A 115 2.07 -4.35 -6.85
C THR A 115 1.12 -4.28 -5.66
N THR A 116 0.06 -5.08 -5.66
CA THR A 116 -0.87 -5.20 -4.53
C THR A 116 -0.25 -6.06 -3.43
N PHE A 117 0.39 -7.16 -3.81
CA PHE A 117 1.11 -8.02 -2.87
C PHE A 117 2.22 -7.25 -2.14
N ALA A 118 3.03 -6.47 -2.85
CA ALA A 118 4.06 -5.61 -2.25
C ALA A 118 3.50 -4.64 -1.18
N LYS A 119 2.25 -4.18 -1.33
CA LYS A 119 1.59 -3.34 -0.32
C LYS A 119 1.20 -4.13 0.93
N TYR A 120 0.84 -5.41 0.79
CA TYR A 120 0.64 -6.29 1.95
C TYR A 120 1.95 -6.56 2.66
N GLN A 121 3.03 -6.84 1.93
CA GLN A 121 4.38 -7.02 2.51
C GLN A 121 4.83 -5.76 3.26
N THR A 122 4.68 -4.57 2.66
CA THR A 122 5.02 -3.31 3.33
C THR A 122 4.22 -3.12 4.62
N PHE A 123 2.92 -3.40 4.58
CA PHE A 123 2.05 -3.30 5.75
C PHE A 123 2.47 -4.29 6.85
N THR A 124 2.68 -5.56 6.52
CA THR A 124 3.06 -6.59 7.50
C THR A 124 4.45 -6.34 8.08
N ASN A 125 5.41 -5.85 7.28
CA ASN A 125 6.73 -5.45 7.77
C ASN A 125 6.63 -4.28 8.78
N GLN A 126 5.76 -3.30 8.52
CA GLN A 126 5.53 -2.20 9.45
C GLN A 126 4.90 -2.68 10.76
N LEU A 127 3.94 -3.60 10.67
CA LEU A 127 3.32 -4.22 11.84
C LEU A 127 4.34 -5.04 12.64
N GLY A 128 5.13 -5.88 11.98
CA GLY A 128 6.21 -6.67 12.62
C GLY A 128 7.20 -5.76 13.34
N THR A 129 7.72 -4.73 12.66
CA THR A 129 8.62 -3.74 13.27
C THR A 129 8.00 -3.04 14.48
N TYR A 130 6.71 -2.71 14.42
CA TYR A 130 6.00 -2.12 15.56
C TYR A 130 5.95 -3.10 16.75
N CYS A 131 5.57 -4.35 16.50
CA CYS A 131 5.48 -5.38 17.51
C CYS A 131 6.86 -5.69 18.15
N ASP A 132 7.92 -5.78 17.33
CA ASP A 132 9.29 -5.98 17.80
C ASP A 132 9.74 -4.87 18.75
N ARG A 133 9.48 -3.60 18.39
CA ARG A 133 9.80 -2.43 19.25
C ARG A 133 9.06 -2.45 20.58
N ARG A 134 7.89 -3.10 20.62
CA ARG A 134 7.07 -3.25 21.82
C ARG A 134 7.39 -4.52 22.60
N GLY A 135 8.27 -5.38 22.08
CA GLY A 135 8.60 -6.68 22.69
C GLY A 135 7.45 -7.70 22.58
N LEU A 136 6.52 -7.49 21.64
CA LEU A 136 5.42 -8.43 21.36
C LEU A 136 5.93 -9.50 20.41
N LYS A 137 5.92 -10.75 20.85
CA LYS A 137 6.41 -11.89 20.07
C LYS A 137 5.28 -12.75 19.52
N TYR A 138 4.21 -12.87 20.30
CA TYR A 138 3.07 -13.73 19.99
C TYR A 138 1.83 -12.89 19.69
N ILE A 139 1.00 -13.38 18.79
CA ILE A 139 -0.18 -12.63 18.35
C ILE A 139 -1.22 -12.39 19.45
N ASP A 140 -1.31 -13.30 20.42
CA ASP A 140 -2.18 -13.21 21.60
C ASP A 140 -1.74 -12.17 22.64
N GLN A 141 -0.53 -11.62 22.50
CA GLN A 141 -0.04 -10.50 23.31
C GLN A 141 -0.49 -9.15 22.80
N VAL A 142 -0.96 -9.10 21.56
CA VAL A 142 -1.38 -7.86 20.93
C VAL A 142 -2.75 -7.45 21.44
N THR A 143 -2.88 -6.23 21.93
CA THR A 143 -4.11 -5.68 22.49
C THR A 143 -4.76 -4.67 21.58
N VAL A 144 -6.03 -4.30 21.84
CA VAL A 144 -6.73 -3.19 21.18
C VAL A 144 -5.90 -1.91 21.29
N THR A 145 -5.35 -1.60 22.48
CA THR A 145 -4.50 -0.43 22.70
C THR A 145 -3.24 -0.43 21.82
N ASP A 146 -2.66 -1.61 21.54
CA ASP A 146 -1.52 -1.69 20.60
C ASP A 146 -1.95 -1.39 19.18
N MET A 147 -3.12 -1.83 18.76
CA MET A 147 -3.65 -1.51 17.43
C MET A 147 -3.99 -0.03 17.28
N ASP A 148 -4.56 0.61 18.31
CA ASP A 148 -4.79 2.05 18.35
C ASP A 148 -3.47 2.84 18.20
N ARG A 149 -2.46 2.47 18.97
CA ARG A 149 -1.13 3.10 18.89
C ARG A 149 -0.47 2.88 17.54
N PHE A 150 -0.58 1.67 16.98
CA PHE A 150 -0.08 1.38 15.65
C PHE A 150 -0.78 2.23 14.60
N TYR A 151 -2.11 2.32 14.63
CA TYR A 151 -2.90 3.17 13.75
C TYR A 151 -2.54 4.65 13.86
N THR A 152 -2.38 5.16 15.08
CA THR A 152 -2.02 6.56 15.36
C THR A 152 -0.61 6.89 14.86
N SER A 153 0.30 5.93 14.86
CA SER A 153 1.68 6.11 14.39
C SER A 153 1.82 6.34 12.88
N TRP A 154 0.74 6.19 12.11
CA TRP A 154 0.81 6.33 10.65
C TRP A 154 0.81 7.79 10.20
N ASN A 155 1.81 8.18 9.42
CA ASN A 155 1.92 9.49 8.77
C ASN A 155 1.36 9.52 7.34
N ASP A 156 0.51 8.56 7.00
CA ASP A 156 -0.11 8.49 5.68
C ASP A 156 -1.20 9.56 5.54
N GLY A 157 -1.39 10.07 4.32
CA GLY A 157 -2.56 10.93 4.03
C GLY A 157 -3.88 10.13 4.14
N ILE A 158 -5.02 10.84 4.24
CA ILE A 158 -6.37 10.29 4.49
C ILE A 158 -6.66 9.02 3.69
N ARG A 159 -6.46 9.04 2.36
CA ARG A 159 -6.69 7.86 1.50
C ARG A 159 -5.69 6.73 1.74
N GLY A 160 -4.45 7.08 2.08
CA GLY A 160 -3.40 6.11 2.44
C GLY A 160 -3.76 5.37 3.73
N LYS A 161 -4.11 6.15 4.78
CA LYS A 161 -4.57 5.61 6.06
C LYS A 161 -5.80 4.72 5.91
N ALA A 162 -6.82 5.15 5.16
CA ALA A 162 -8.03 4.35 4.93
C ALA A 162 -7.68 2.99 4.29
N LYS A 163 -6.86 2.98 3.22
CA LYS A 163 -6.44 1.73 2.57
C LYS A 163 -5.52 0.87 3.42
N LYS A 164 -4.75 1.45 4.31
CA LYS A 164 -3.90 0.72 5.26
C LYS A 164 -4.74 0.11 6.37
N LEU A 165 -5.78 0.82 6.82
CA LEU A 165 -6.76 0.32 7.78
C LEU A 165 -7.55 -0.88 7.22
N GLU A 166 -7.97 -0.84 5.95
CA GLU A 166 -8.60 -1.99 5.28
C GLU A 166 -7.69 -3.25 5.36
N ARG A 167 -6.38 -3.08 5.18
CA ARG A 167 -5.42 -4.20 5.30
C ARG A 167 -5.29 -4.68 6.74
N LEU A 168 -5.25 -3.76 7.71
CA LEU A 168 -5.21 -4.11 9.13
C LEU A 168 -6.46 -4.89 9.52
N LYS A 169 -7.66 -4.39 9.20
CA LYS A 169 -8.92 -5.12 9.44
C LYS A 169 -8.94 -6.49 8.75
N GLY A 170 -8.42 -6.57 7.54
CA GLY A 170 -8.25 -7.82 6.81
C GLY A 170 -7.31 -8.82 7.50
N PHE A 171 -6.22 -8.32 8.09
CA PHE A 171 -5.26 -9.10 8.85
C PHE A 171 -5.86 -9.61 10.19
N VAL A 172 -6.48 -8.73 10.97
CA VAL A 172 -7.15 -9.10 12.23
C VAL A 172 -8.27 -10.12 11.97
N LYS A 173 -9.10 -9.91 10.96
CA LYS A 173 -10.13 -10.87 10.54
C LYS A 173 -9.54 -12.23 10.13
N PHE A 174 -8.35 -12.23 9.52
CA PHE A 174 -7.65 -13.47 9.20
C PHE A 174 -7.22 -14.22 10.47
N CYS A 175 -6.63 -13.53 11.44
CA CYS A 175 -6.21 -14.10 12.71
C CYS A 175 -7.40 -14.68 13.51
N ARG A 176 -8.51 -13.95 13.55
CA ARG A 176 -9.75 -14.43 14.21
C ARG A 176 -10.31 -15.68 13.55
N LYS A 177 -10.36 -15.74 12.22
CA LYS A 177 -10.83 -16.94 11.51
C LYS A 177 -9.98 -18.18 11.79
N ARG A 178 -8.73 -18.00 12.16
CA ARG A 178 -7.81 -19.08 12.57
C ARG A 178 -7.82 -19.33 14.07
N LYS A 179 -8.66 -18.61 14.81
CA LYS A 179 -8.76 -18.70 16.28
C LYS A 179 -7.46 -18.33 17.00
N TRP A 180 -6.60 -17.52 16.36
CA TRP A 180 -5.38 -16.97 16.95
C TRP A 180 -5.65 -15.70 17.76
N LEU A 181 -6.78 -15.04 17.49
CA LEU A 181 -7.34 -13.95 18.27
C LEU A 181 -8.80 -14.27 18.60
N THR A 182 -9.21 -13.93 19.79
CA THR A 182 -10.58 -14.10 20.29
C THR A 182 -11.48 -12.94 19.90
N GLU A 183 -10.94 -11.72 19.94
CA GLU A 183 -11.65 -10.46 19.66
C GLU A 183 -11.16 -9.75 18.40
N ASP A 184 -11.92 -8.76 17.93
CA ASP A 184 -11.53 -7.92 16.80
C ASP A 184 -10.78 -6.69 17.28
N LEU A 185 -9.45 -6.81 17.33
CA LEU A 185 -8.56 -5.74 17.79
C LEU A 185 -8.63 -4.44 16.92
N ALA A 186 -9.35 -4.45 15.81
CA ALA A 186 -9.49 -3.33 14.90
C ALA A 186 -10.95 -2.90 14.68
N GLU A 187 -11.89 -3.38 15.49
CA GLU A 187 -13.33 -3.12 15.34
C GLU A 187 -13.62 -1.61 15.39
N ASP A 188 -13.15 -0.94 16.43
CA ASP A 188 -13.40 0.48 16.69
C ASP A 188 -12.56 1.42 15.82
N LEU A 189 -11.55 0.93 15.11
CA LEU A 189 -10.75 1.76 14.24
C LEU A 189 -11.57 2.25 13.04
N LYS A 190 -11.74 3.56 12.93
CA LYS A 190 -12.49 4.21 11.86
C LYS A 190 -11.54 4.82 10.83
N ALA A 191 -11.96 4.77 9.56
CA ALA A 191 -11.25 5.50 8.53
C ALA A 191 -11.22 7.00 8.88
N PRO A 192 -10.12 7.70 8.60
CA PRO A 192 -10.05 9.13 8.89
C PRO A 192 -11.17 9.85 8.15
N THR A 193 -11.93 10.65 8.91
CA THR A 193 -12.94 11.55 8.36
C THR A 193 -12.25 12.82 7.87
N GLY A 194 -12.60 13.25 6.71
CA GLY A 194 -12.10 14.48 6.10
C GLY A 194 -12.22 14.35 4.58
N SER A 195 -12.71 15.39 3.93
CA SER A 195 -12.52 15.44 2.49
C SER A 195 -11.01 15.52 2.25
N SER A 196 -10.42 14.47 1.67
CA SER A 196 -9.22 14.78 0.91
C SER A 196 -9.68 15.87 -0.04
N ILE A 197 -9.17 17.11 0.14
CA ILE A 197 -9.30 18.12 -0.90
C ILE A 197 -8.76 17.42 -2.12
N THR A 198 -9.68 16.91 -2.93
CA THR A 198 -9.31 16.27 -4.19
C THR A 198 -8.93 17.46 -5.02
N VAL A 199 -7.62 17.79 -5.02
CA VAL A 199 -7.11 18.74 -5.99
C VAL A 199 -7.69 18.26 -7.31
N PRO A 200 -8.48 19.08 -8.02
CA PRO A 200 -9.08 18.69 -9.28
C PRO A 200 -7.97 18.08 -10.12
N LYS A 201 -8.24 16.94 -10.74
CA LYS A 201 -7.25 16.30 -11.60
C LYS A 201 -7.07 17.23 -12.81
N ALA A 202 -6.23 18.25 -12.68
CA ALA A 202 -6.04 19.24 -13.71
C ALA A 202 -5.36 18.60 -14.92
N PRO A 203 -5.94 18.71 -16.13
CA PRO A 203 -5.25 18.44 -17.38
C PRO A 203 -4.08 19.42 -17.56
N PHE A 204 -3.18 19.15 -18.48
CA PHE A 204 -2.27 20.19 -18.96
C PHE A 204 -3.04 21.18 -19.82
N THR A 205 -2.78 22.48 -19.65
CA THR A 205 -3.24 23.52 -20.58
C THR A 205 -2.45 23.43 -21.88
N ASP A 206 -2.91 24.11 -22.91
CA ASP A 206 -2.21 24.14 -24.20
C ASP A 206 -0.85 24.84 -24.09
N ASP A 207 -0.75 25.91 -23.27
CA ASP A 207 0.51 26.59 -22.95
C ASP A 207 1.46 25.67 -22.16
N GLU A 208 0.95 24.91 -21.19
CA GLU A 208 1.75 23.93 -20.45
C GLU A 208 2.29 22.85 -21.39
N LEU A 209 1.47 22.33 -22.32
CA LEU A 209 1.92 21.38 -23.34
C LEU A 209 3.00 21.98 -24.25
N ALA A 210 2.81 23.20 -24.72
CA ALA A 210 3.81 23.90 -25.55
C ALA A 210 5.15 24.05 -24.80
N ARG A 211 5.12 24.41 -23.51
CA ARG A 211 6.32 24.47 -22.67
C ARG A 211 6.99 23.10 -22.49
N ILE A 212 6.19 22.03 -22.30
CA ILE A 212 6.68 20.66 -22.20
C ILE A 212 7.41 20.26 -23.49
N TYR A 213 6.83 20.51 -24.67
CA TYR A 213 7.46 20.19 -25.96
C TYR A 213 8.75 20.97 -26.16
N LYS A 214 8.75 22.27 -25.87
CA LYS A 214 9.96 23.12 -25.95
C LYS A 214 11.03 22.68 -24.93
N ALA A 215 10.64 22.19 -23.76
CA ALA A 215 11.58 21.67 -22.78
C ALA A 215 12.29 20.39 -23.26
N CYS A 216 11.63 19.58 -24.09
CA CYS A 216 12.26 18.41 -24.69
C CYS A 216 13.46 18.81 -25.59
N ASP A 217 13.43 19.96 -26.26
CA ASP A 217 14.54 20.45 -27.12
C ASP A 217 15.81 20.76 -26.32
N LYS A 218 15.66 21.04 -25.02
CA LYS A 218 16.80 21.27 -24.11
C LYS A 218 17.47 19.96 -23.67
N ILE A 219 16.91 18.81 -24.02
CA ILE A 219 17.49 17.49 -23.72
C ILE A 219 18.34 17.09 -24.92
N GLY A 220 19.63 17.06 -24.73
CA GLY A 220 20.59 16.77 -25.77
C GLY A 220 20.41 15.43 -26.49
N PRO A 221 21.16 15.21 -27.58
CA PRO A 221 21.12 13.98 -28.34
C PRO A 221 21.52 12.77 -27.45
N PRO A 222 21.10 11.55 -27.84
CA PRO A 222 21.42 10.37 -27.09
C PRO A 222 22.94 10.14 -27.09
N THR A 223 23.55 10.17 -25.91
CA THR A 223 24.95 9.80 -25.73
C THR A 223 25.07 8.29 -25.52
N ARG A 224 26.04 7.64 -26.14
CA ARG A 224 26.36 6.23 -25.89
C ARG A 224 27.16 6.11 -24.60
N GLN A 225 26.59 5.46 -23.60
CA GLN A 225 27.32 5.09 -22.38
C GLN A 225 27.62 3.58 -22.43
N GLY A 226 28.73 3.22 -23.06
CA GLY A 226 29.20 1.83 -23.19
C GLY A 226 28.49 0.99 -24.25
N PRO A 227 28.94 -0.25 -24.48
CA PRO A 227 28.33 -1.17 -25.44
C PRO A 227 26.90 -1.52 -25.04
N GLY A 228 25.93 -1.22 -25.92
CA GLY A 228 24.52 -1.56 -25.73
C GLY A 228 23.68 -0.53 -24.97
N HIS A 229 24.26 0.51 -24.37
CA HIS A 229 23.50 1.55 -23.68
C HIS A 229 23.35 2.80 -24.53
N ARG A 230 22.13 3.06 -24.99
CA ARG A 230 21.74 4.33 -25.61
C ARG A 230 20.99 5.18 -24.58
N THR A 231 21.46 6.38 -24.32
CA THR A 231 20.71 7.35 -23.55
C THR A 231 19.51 7.84 -24.34
N TRP A 232 18.46 8.22 -23.64
CA TRP A 232 17.29 8.83 -24.24
C TRP A 232 17.57 10.26 -24.70
N SER A 233 16.77 10.74 -25.64
CA SER A 233 16.85 12.10 -26.21
C SER A 233 15.56 12.87 -25.98
N GLY A 234 15.59 14.18 -26.28
CA GLY A 234 14.38 15.00 -26.32
C GLY A 234 13.33 14.49 -27.30
N GLU A 235 13.74 13.94 -28.45
CA GLU A 235 12.82 13.31 -29.40
C GLU A 235 12.17 12.03 -28.84
N ASP A 236 12.92 11.27 -28.01
CA ASP A 236 12.33 10.15 -27.28
C ASP A 236 11.22 10.59 -26.33
N ALA A 237 11.44 11.74 -25.65
CA ALA A 237 10.44 12.30 -24.76
C ALA A 237 9.23 12.86 -25.53
N LYS A 238 9.44 13.55 -26.63
CA LYS A 238 8.35 14.07 -27.48
C LYS A 238 7.44 12.94 -27.94
N ASP A 239 8.01 11.86 -28.49
CA ASP A 239 7.24 10.73 -28.98
C ASP A 239 6.46 10.01 -27.88
N PHE A 240 7.06 9.90 -26.69
CA PHE A 240 6.37 9.38 -25.51
C PHE A 240 5.18 10.24 -25.11
N ILE A 241 5.37 11.56 -25.10
CA ILE A 241 4.35 12.54 -24.75
C ILE A 241 3.26 12.56 -25.80
N PHE A 242 3.60 12.59 -27.10
CA PHE A 242 2.62 12.52 -28.19
C PHE A 242 1.74 11.28 -28.04
N LEU A 243 2.33 10.08 -27.91
CA LEU A 243 1.54 8.87 -27.74
C LEU A 243 0.65 8.95 -26.48
N SER A 244 1.17 9.52 -25.38
CA SER A 244 0.39 9.69 -24.15
C SER A 244 -0.81 10.62 -24.33
N VAL A 245 -0.63 11.74 -25.04
CA VAL A 245 -1.68 12.77 -25.25
C VAL A 245 -2.72 12.30 -26.27
N TYR A 246 -2.29 11.65 -27.36
CA TYR A 246 -3.20 11.19 -28.42
C TYR A 246 -3.99 9.93 -28.08
N THR A 247 -3.55 9.15 -27.11
CA THR A 247 -4.21 7.89 -26.74
C THR A 247 -4.81 7.88 -25.35
N GLY A 248 -4.44 8.82 -24.50
CA GLY A 248 -4.82 8.80 -23.09
C GLY A 248 -4.33 7.57 -22.30
N LEU A 249 -3.39 6.80 -22.84
CA LEU A 249 -2.86 5.60 -22.21
C LEU A 249 -2.19 5.89 -20.86
N ARG A 250 -2.22 4.91 -19.96
CA ARG A 250 -1.46 5.00 -18.72
C ARG A 250 0.03 4.90 -19.01
N ILE A 251 0.84 5.56 -18.18
CA ILE A 251 2.30 5.55 -18.34
C ILE A 251 2.89 4.13 -18.49
N SER A 252 2.33 3.13 -17.81
CA SER A 252 2.76 1.74 -17.95
C SER A 252 2.51 1.19 -19.33
N ASP A 253 1.39 1.56 -19.94
CA ASP A 253 0.98 1.06 -21.27
C ASP A 253 1.78 1.77 -22.38
N VAL A 254 2.11 3.05 -22.19
CA VAL A 254 3.01 3.79 -23.10
C VAL A 254 4.44 3.30 -22.97
N ALA A 255 4.98 3.19 -21.76
CA ALA A 255 6.37 2.77 -21.54
C ALA A 255 6.67 1.38 -22.10
N THR A 256 5.67 0.49 -22.07
CA THR A 256 5.76 -0.88 -22.62
C THR A 256 5.12 -1.03 -23.99
N PHE A 257 5.00 0.07 -24.74
CA PHE A 257 4.33 0.03 -26.04
C PHE A 257 5.15 -0.77 -27.05
N ASP A 258 4.64 -1.95 -27.41
CA ASP A 258 5.17 -2.81 -28.48
C ASP A 258 4.44 -2.47 -29.77
N ILE A 259 5.11 -1.72 -30.64
CA ILE A 259 4.50 -1.22 -31.86
C ILE A 259 4.08 -2.33 -32.82
N GLY A 260 4.83 -3.44 -32.86
CA GLY A 260 4.52 -4.58 -33.74
C GLY A 260 3.24 -5.31 -33.34
N LYS A 261 2.92 -5.31 -32.05
CA LYS A 261 1.75 -5.99 -31.51
C LYS A 261 0.52 -5.08 -31.37
N ARG A 262 0.74 -3.77 -31.17
CA ARG A 262 -0.31 -2.85 -30.73
C ARG A 262 -0.74 -1.83 -31.78
N LEU A 263 0.02 -1.65 -32.87
CA LEU A 263 -0.30 -0.69 -33.93
C LEU A 263 -0.59 -1.40 -35.23
N ARG A 264 -1.80 -1.19 -35.78
CA ARG A 264 -2.23 -1.68 -37.10
C ARG A 264 -2.76 -0.52 -37.92
N GLY A 265 -2.01 -0.09 -38.95
CA GLY A 265 -2.32 1.19 -39.60
C GLY A 265 -2.22 2.30 -38.56
N ASN A 266 -3.29 3.04 -38.38
CA ASN A 266 -3.46 4.11 -37.40
C ASN A 266 -4.12 3.66 -36.10
N ASP A 267 -4.64 2.43 -36.09
CA ASP A 267 -5.38 1.91 -34.94
C ASP A 267 -4.43 1.31 -33.90
N VAL A 268 -4.62 1.76 -32.68
CA VAL A 268 -3.93 1.26 -31.49
C VAL A 268 -4.85 0.33 -30.73
N PHE A 269 -4.45 -0.92 -30.61
CA PHE A 269 -5.16 -1.94 -29.87
C PHE A 269 -4.29 -2.56 -28.80
N LEU A 270 -4.77 -2.60 -27.55
CA LEU A 270 -4.07 -3.28 -26.46
C LEU A 270 -5.02 -3.74 -25.35
N ARG A 271 -4.56 -4.72 -24.57
CA ARG A 271 -5.13 -4.98 -23.24
C ARG A 271 -4.36 -4.17 -22.21
N MET A 272 -5.07 -3.27 -21.53
CA MET A 272 -4.44 -2.42 -20.52
C MET A 272 -3.79 -3.22 -19.40
N HIS A 273 -2.59 -2.83 -19.01
CA HIS A 273 -1.81 -3.56 -17.99
C HIS A 273 -2.56 -3.66 -16.65
N LYS A 274 -3.19 -2.56 -16.21
CA LYS A 274 -3.84 -2.48 -14.90
C LYS A 274 -5.22 -3.13 -14.84
N THR A 275 -6.08 -2.88 -15.81
CA THR A 275 -7.50 -3.28 -15.77
C THR A 275 -7.80 -4.52 -16.60
N LYS A 276 -6.82 -4.97 -17.43
CA LYS A 276 -6.97 -6.06 -18.38
C LYS A 276 -8.09 -5.85 -19.41
N ARG A 277 -8.73 -4.68 -19.45
CA ARG A 277 -9.75 -4.34 -20.45
C ARG A 277 -9.10 -4.11 -21.80
N PRO A 278 -9.74 -4.56 -22.91
CA PRO A 278 -9.33 -4.16 -24.25
C PRO A 278 -9.51 -2.65 -24.39
N LEU A 279 -8.65 -2.02 -25.16
CA LEU A 279 -8.72 -0.62 -25.50
C LEU A 279 -8.41 -0.48 -26.98
N PHE A 280 -9.25 0.29 -27.66
CA PHE A 280 -9.07 0.72 -29.04
C PHE A 280 -8.97 2.23 -29.05
N THR A 281 -8.00 2.75 -29.78
CA THR A 281 -7.87 4.19 -30.04
C THR A 281 -7.13 4.39 -31.36
N TRP A 282 -7.05 5.63 -31.82
CA TRP A 282 -6.50 6.00 -33.11
C TRP A 282 -5.39 7.05 -32.91
N ILE A 283 -4.39 7.03 -33.81
CA ILE A 283 -3.33 8.05 -33.88
C ILE A 283 -3.13 8.53 -35.30
N PRO A 284 -2.74 9.81 -35.53
CA PRO A 284 -2.57 10.36 -36.87
C PRO A 284 -1.34 9.79 -37.60
N ASP A 285 -1.37 9.84 -38.95
CA ASP A 285 -0.33 9.29 -39.83
C ASP A 285 1.08 9.75 -39.46
N TRP A 286 1.25 11.04 -39.23
CA TRP A 286 2.55 11.60 -38.86
C TRP A 286 3.13 10.99 -37.58
N LEU A 287 2.26 10.63 -36.63
CA LEU A 287 2.70 9.97 -35.39
C LEU A 287 3.03 8.49 -35.66
N VAL A 288 2.25 7.83 -36.50
CA VAL A 288 2.56 6.46 -36.95
C VAL A 288 3.94 6.40 -37.58
N GLU A 289 4.24 7.33 -38.51
CA GLU A 289 5.54 7.41 -39.19
C GLU A 289 6.69 7.61 -38.19
N ARG A 290 6.54 8.54 -37.25
CA ARG A 290 7.53 8.77 -36.19
C ARG A 290 7.76 7.53 -35.34
N LEU A 291 6.71 6.84 -34.91
CA LEU A 291 6.83 5.64 -34.09
C LEU A 291 7.44 4.49 -34.87
N ARG A 292 7.13 4.34 -36.17
CA ARG A 292 7.76 3.33 -37.04
C ARG A 292 9.25 3.63 -37.30
N ALA A 293 9.61 4.89 -37.49
CA ALA A 293 11.01 5.30 -37.58
C ALA A 293 11.78 4.94 -36.31
N ARG A 294 11.14 5.14 -35.15
CA ARG A 294 11.68 4.74 -33.85
C ARG A 294 11.84 3.22 -33.72
N GLN A 295 10.89 2.45 -34.22
CA GLN A 295 10.97 0.99 -34.21
C GLN A 295 12.22 0.47 -34.94
N LYS A 296 12.61 1.10 -36.07
CA LYS A 296 13.83 0.73 -36.80
C LYS A 296 15.09 0.91 -35.97
N VAL A 297 15.08 1.85 -35.04
CA VAL A 297 16.24 2.19 -34.18
C VAL A 297 16.24 1.44 -32.86
N HIS A 298 15.07 1.25 -32.23
CA HIS A 298 14.92 0.72 -30.87
C HIS A 298 14.33 -0.68 -30.79
N GLY A 299 13.90 -1.23 -31.93
CA GLY A 299 13.15 -2.50 -31.93
C GLY A 299 11.68 -2.33 -31.52
N PRO A 300 10.97 -3.42 -31.28
CA PRO A 300 9.52 -3.39 -31.08
C PRO A 300 9.07 -2.63 -29.82
N LEU A 301 9.85 -2.68 -28.75
CA LEU A 301 9.61 -1.90 -27.52
C LEU A 301 10.25 -0.52 -27.65
N ILE A 302 9.59 0.36 -28.39
CA ILE A 302 10.15 1.64 -28.86
C ILE A 302 10.61 2.59 -27.74
N PHE A 303 10.15 2.42 -26.52
CA PHE A 303 10.52 3.24 -25.36
C PHE A 303 11.45 2.53 -24.36
N ALA A 304 11.83 1.29 -24.62
CA ALA A 304 12.73 0.53 -23.76
C ALA A 304 14.21 0.95 -23.95
N ALA A 305 14.59 1.34 -25.18
CA ALA A 305 15.95 1.80 -25.54
C ALA A 305 17.07 0.87 -25.05
N GLY A 306 16.85 -0.45 -25.05
CA GLY A 306 17.83 -1.46 -24.63
C GLY A 306 18.14 -1.52 -23.13
N ILE A 307 17.46 -0.69 -22.29
CA ILE A 307 17.78 -0.59 -20.87
C ILE A 307 17.21 -1.76 -20.07
N THR A 308 15.94 -2.11 -20.30
CA THR A 308 15.25 -3.19 -19.61
C THR A 308 13.96 -3.56 -20.33
N GLN A 309 13.57 -4.83 -20.21
CA GLN A 309 12.23 -5.31 -20.62
C GLN A 309 11.27 -5.42 -19.45
N ASN A 310 11.73 -5.17 -18.22
CA ASN A 310 10.87 -5.20 -17.05
C ASN A 310 9.94 -3.98 -17.05
N ALA A 311 8.63 -4.23 -17.18
CA ALA A 311 7.60 -3.21 -17.30
C ALA A 311 7.57 -2.21 -16.12
N LYS A 312 7.78 -2.69 -14.89
CA LYS A 312 7.81 -1.83 -13.70
C LYS A 312 9.02 -0.91 -13.74
N GLN A 313 10.19 -1.47 -13.99
CA GLN A 313 11.45 -0.73 -14.05
C GLN A 313 11.42 0.33 -15.16
N LEU A 314 10.90 -0.04 -16.33
CA LEU A 314 10.75 0.89 -17.46
C LEU A 314 9.78 2.02 -17.15
N CYS A 315 8.65 1.72 -16.51
CA CYS A 315 7.68 2.71 -16.06
C CYS A 315 8.30 3.67 -15.01
N ASP A 316 9.09 3.16 -14.08
CA ASP A 316 9.75 3.97 -13.06
C ASP A 316 10.85 4.86 -13.65
N ILE A 317 11.61 4.39 -14.64
CA ILE A 317 12.58 5.19 -15.39
C ILE A 317 11.90 6.35 -16.13
N TRP A 318 10.81 6.06 -16.85
CA TRP A 318 10.08 7.10 -17.57
C TRP A 318 9.45 8.11 -16.63
N ARG A 319 8.82 7.66 -15.55
CA ARG A 319 8.18 8.54 -14.57
C ARG A 319 9.20 9.39 -13.82
N ASN A 320 10.14 8.76 -13.14
CA ASN A 320 10.94 9.40 -12.10
C ASN A 320 12.23 10.04 -12.63
N LYS A 321 12.71 9.61 -13.81
CA LYS A 321 13.97 10.13 -14.35
C LYS A 321 13.73 10.96 -15.60
N ARG A 322 12.99 10.44 -16.59
CA ARG A 322 12.88 11.09 -17.90
C ARG A 322 11.84 12.20 -17.92
N LEU A 323 10.58 11.90 -17.60
CA LEU A 323 9.52 12.90 -17.61
C LEU A 323 9.67 13.93 -16.50
N ASN A 324 10.15 13.57 -15.30
CA ASN A 324 10.46 14.57 -14.28
C ASN A 324 11.47 15.58 -14.77
N LYS A 325 12.56 15.14 -15.44
CA LYS A 325 13.51 16.08 -16.04
C LYS A 325 12.87 17.03 -17.06
N VAL A 326 11.96 16.53 -17.89
CA VAL A 326 11.20 17.39 -18.83
C VAL A 326 10.32 18.37 -18.06
N PHE A 327 9.62 17.91 -17.03
CA PHE A 327 8.75 18.76 -16.21
C PHE A 327 9.54 19.84 -15.45
N ASP A 328 10.70 19.49 -14.89
CA ASP A 328 11.56 20.46 -14.22
C ASP A 328 12.04 21.56 -15.18
N LEU A 329 12.34 21.21 -16.44
CA LEU A 329 12.74 22.16 -17.48
C LEU A 329 11.59 23.01 -18.03
N ALA A 330 10.35 22.53 -17.92
CA ALA A 330 9.14 23.17 -18.44
C ALA A 330 8.41 24.05 -17.41
N GLY A 331 8.72 23.94 -16.12
CA GLY A 331 8.12 24.73 -15.04
C GLY A 331 8.24 26.24 -15.22
N PRO A 332 7.60 27.03 -14.39
CA PRO A 332 6.89 26.65 -13.15
C PRO A 332 5.49 26.05 -13.37
N TRP A 333 4.92 25.44 -12.31
CA TRP A 333 3.65 24.74 -12.33
C TRP A 333 2.72 25.26 -11.23
N GLU A 334 1.50 25.65 -11.57
CA GLU A 334 0.44 25.90 -10.57
C GLU A 334 -0.04 24.59 -9.95
N THR A 335 -0.25 23.58 -10.79
CA THR A 335 -0.55 22.21 -10.36
C THR A 335 0.65 21.31 -10.67
N PRO A 336 1.18 20.53 -9.71
CA PRO A 336 2.35 19.69 -9.93
C PRO A 336 2.23 18.83 -11.18
N ALA A 337 3.24 18.89 -12.05
CA ALA A 337 3.27 18.11 -13.28
C ALA A 337 3.55 16.63 -12.96
N HIS A 338 2.78 15.74 -13.55
CA HIS A 338 2.98 14.31 -13.47
C HIS A 338 2.40 13.61 -14.71
N PRO A 339 2.90 12.40 -15.07
CA PRO A 339 2.53 11.76 -16.33
C PRO A 339 1.03 11.51 -16.53
N HIS A 340 0.29 11.34 -15.45
CA HIS A 340 -1.15 11.05 -15.55
C HIS A 340 -1.96 12.26 -16.04
N ARG A 341 -1.40 13.48 -15.95
CA ARG A 341 -2.03 14.70 -16.53
C ARG A 341 -2.18 14.62 -18.04
N PHE A 342 -1.32 13.89 -18.77
CA PHE A 342 -1.52 13.64 -20.22
C PHE A 342 -2.84 12.93 -20.50
N ARG A 343 -3.19 11.95 -19.70
CA ARG A 343 -4.47 11.26 -19.82
C ARG A 343 -5.64 12.17 -19.44
N HIS A 344 -5.46 13.05 -18.46
CA HIS A 344 -6.46 14.06 -18.11
C HIS A 344 -6.66 15.04 -19.28
N THR A 345 -5.58 15.40 -19.97
CA THR A 345 -5.62 16.25 -21.17
C THR A 345 -6.38 15.58 -22.32
N PHE A 346 -6.11 14.31 -22.60
CA PHE A 346 -6.87 13.55 -23.60
C PHE A 346 -8.38 13.55 -23.31
N VAL A 347 -8.75 13.27 -22.06
CA VAL A 347 -10.16 13.29 -21.64
C VAL A 347 -10.78 14.68 -21.78
N ARG A 348 -10.06 15.73 -21.35
CA ARG A 348 -10.51 17.12 -21.52
C ARG A 348 -10.81 17.44 -22.99
N ILE A 349 -9.86 17.16 -23.88
CA ILE A 349 -10.01 17.44 -25.31
C ILE A 349 -11.26 16.76 -25.89
N LEU A 350 -11.51 15.49 -25.54
CA LEU A 350 -12.68 14.78 -26.03
C LEU A 350 -13.98 15.35 -25.47
N LEU A 351 -14.03 15.64 -24.19
CA LEU A 351 -15.21 16.21 -23.55
C LEU A 351 -15.53 17.62 -24.06
N GLU A 352 -14.51 18.46 -24.29
CA GLU A 352 -14.66 19.80 -24.89
C GLU A 352 -15.16 19.74 -26.33
N LYS A 353 -14.87 18.66 -27.04
CA LYS A 353 -15.43 18.36 -28.38
C LYS A 353 -16.83 17.74 -28.35
N GLY A 354 -17.41 17.57 -27.16
CA GLY A 354 -18.75 17.04 -26.99
C GLY A 354 -18.86 15.51 -27.08
N VAL A 355 -17.76 14.78 -27.06
CA VAL A 355 -17.79 13.31 -27.05
C VAL A 355 -18.52 12.82 -25.80
N PRO A 356 -19.52 11.92 -25.93
CA PRO A 356 -20.28 11.39 -24.80
C PRO A 356 -19.39 10.72 -23.75
N ILE A 357 -19.76 10.87 -22.47
CA ILE A 357 -19.00 10.28 -21.35
C ILE A 357 -18.81 8.76 -21.50
N PRO A 358 -19.82 7.96 -21.91
CA PRO A 358 -19.65 6.52 -22.13
C PRO A 358 -18.53 6.22 -23.12
N ASP A 359 -18.50 6.93 -24.25
CA ASP A 359 -17.51 6.72 -25.30
C ASP A 359 -16.10 7.12 -24.83
N VAL A 360 -15.98 8.25 -24.11
CA VAL A 360 -14.71 8.64 -23.49
C VAL A 360 -14.25 7.60 -22.47
N ALA A 361 -15.18 7.03 -21.68
CA ALA A 361 -14.87 5.98 -20.71
C ALA A 361 -14.32 4.72 -21.40
N GLU A 362 -14.91 4.33 -22.52
CA GLU A 362 -14.44 3.21 -23.35
C GLU A 362 -13.05 3.50 -23.92
N LEU A 363 -12.86 4.64 -24.56
CA LEU A 363 -11.60 5.08 -25.17
C LEU A 363 -10.42 5.13 -24.18
N ILE A 364 -10.68 5.36 -22.89
CA ILE A 364 -9.62 5.35 -21.88
C ILE A 364 -9.63 4.06 -21.04
N GLY A 365 -10.62 3.18 -21.23
CA GLY A 365 -10.78 1.96 -20.45
C GLY A 365 -10.95 2.23 -18.94
N ASP A 366 -11.83 3.15 -18.61
CA ASP A 366 -12.24 3.48 -17.25
C ASP A 366 -13.77 3.29 -17.09
N THR A 367 -14.37 3.76 -16.01
CA THR A 367 -15.82 3.72 -15.81
C THR A 367 -16.41 5.12 -15.97
N GLU A 368 -17.66 5.20 -16.39
CA GLU A 368 -18.38 6.48 -16.46
C GLU A 368 -18.42 7.19 -15.11
N GLU A 369 -18.59 6.44 -14.02
CA GLU A 369 -18.59 6.98 -12.66
C GLU A 369 -17.31 7.75 -12.34
N VAL A 370 -16.13 7.18 -12.72
CA VAL A 370 -14.83 7.84 -12.58
C VAL A 370 -14.78 9.11 -13.42
N LEU A 371 -15.30 9.08 -14.65
CA LEU A 371 -15.32 10.26 -15.50
C LEU A 371 -16.25 11.33 -14.93
N ARG A 372 -17.46 11.00 -14.55
CA ARG A 372 -18.42 11.92 -13.94
C ARG A 372 -17.86 12.57 -12.68
N THR A 373 -17.21 11.77 -11.82
CA THR A 373 -16.61 12.28 -10.57
C THR A 373 -15.45 13.25 -10.80
N HIS A 374 -14.63 12.99 -11.83
CA HIS A 374 -13.36 13.69 -11.95
C HIS A 374 -13.28 14.70 -13.10
N TYR A 375 -14.19 14.60 -14.08
CA TYR A 375 -14.09 15.38 -15.31
C TYR A 375 -15.38 16.15 -15.67
N ALA A 376 -16.39 16.10 -14.83
CA ALA A 376 -17.66 16.76 -15.10
C ALA A 376 -17.54 18.28 -15.35
N ALA A 377 -16.49 18.92 -14.81
CA ALA A 377 -16.23 20.35 -15.00
C ALA A 377 -15.87 20.74 -16.45
N TRP A 378 -15.37 19.77 -17.23
CA TRP A 378 -14.95 20.02 -18.64
C TRP A 378 -15.99 19.62 -19.67
N ILE A 379 -17.24 19.39 -19.30
CA ILE A 379 -18.34 19.16 -20.23
C ILE A 379 -18.87 20.52 -20.68
N PRO A 380 -18.75 20.89 -21.98
CA PRO A 380 -19.21 22.17 -22.49
C PRO A 380 -20.71 22.38 -22.23
N GLY A 381 -21.08 23.61 -21.91
CA GLY A 381 -22.47 23.98 -21.69
C GLY A 381 -23.16 23.28 -20.52
N ARG A 382 -22.46 22.46 -19.73
CA ARG A 382 -23.09 21.79 -18.58
C ARG A 382 -23.62 22.78 -17.57
N GLN A 383 -22.82 23.79 -17.21
CA GLN A 383 -23.25 24.82 -16.26
C GLN A 383 -24.36 25.69 -16.83
N GLU A 384 -24.24 26.08 -18.09
CA GLU A 384 -25.27 26.84 -18.82
C GLU A 384 -26.58 26.06 -18.91
N ARG A 385 -26.52 24.79 -19.28
CA ARG A 385 -27.69 23.89 -19.31
C ARG A 385 -28.32 23.75 -17.94
N LEU A 386 -27.54 23.56 -16.87
CA LEU A 386 -28.04 23.47 -15.51
C LEU A 386 -28.65 24.79 -15.06
N SER A 387 -28.02 25.91 -15.39
CA SER A 387 -28.56 27.25 -15.11
C SER A 387 -29.87 27.49 -15.84
N LYS A 388 -29.98 27.10 -17.12
CA LYS A 388 -31.22 27.18 -17.88
C LYS A 388 -32.34 26.32 -17.30
N ILE A 389 -32.05 25.07 -16.92
CA ILE A 389 -32.98 24.18 -16.23
C ILE A 389 -33.50 24.82 -14.92
N LEU A 390 -32.56 25.43 -14.14
CA LEU A 390 -32.92 26.12 -12.91
C LEU A 390 -33.81 27.35 -13.20
N GLN A 391 -33.45 28.18 -14.19
CA GLN A 391 -34.27 29.30 -14.61
C GLN A 391 -35.67 28.84 -15.00
N GLU A 392 -35.76 27.88 -15.91
CA GLU A 392 -37.06 27.34 -16.36
C GLU A 392 -37.89 26.72 -15.20
N ALA A 393 -37.21 26.05 -14.26
CA ALA A 393 -37.88 25.45 -13.11
C ALA A 393 -38.42 26.46 -12.10
N PHE A 394 -37.74 27.58 -11.95
CA PHE A 394 -38.08 28.60 -10.95
C PHE A 394 -38.70 29.86 -11.55
N GLU A 395 -38.65 30.05 -12.87
CA GLU A 395 -39.22 31.19 -13.56
C GLU A 395 -40.76 31.22 -13.33
N GLY A 396 -41.24 32.31 -12.76
CA GLY A 396 -42.65 32.54 -12.49
C GLY A 396 -43.27 31.77 -11.31
N LYS A 397 -42.53 30.93 -10.56
CA LYS A 397 -43.13 30.06 -9.56
C LYS A 397 -43.03 30.50 -8.09
N LEU A 398 -42.04 31.23 -7.66
CA LEU A 398 -41.87 31.49 -6.21
C LEU A 398 -41.70 32.97 -5.84
N GLY A 399 -40.79 33.72 -6.47
CA GLY A 399 -40.43 35.07 -6.04
C GLY A 399 -41.57 36.08 -6.07
N PRO A 400 -42.25 36.34 -7.21
CA PRO A 400 -43.30 37.33 -7.30
C PRO A 400 -44.58 36.98 -6.51
N ARG A 401 -44.92 35.67 -6.42
CA ARG A 401 -46.07 35.19 -5.65
C ARG A 401 -45.91 35.34 -4.14
N LEU A 402 -44.75 35.05 -3.60
CA LEU A 402 -44.48 35.19 -2.17
C LEU A 402 -44.46 36.67 -1.75
N ILE A 403 -43.95 37.56 -2.59
CA ILE A 403 -43.96 39.01 -2.35
C ILE A 403 -45.36 39.57 -2.43
N GLN A 404 -46.24 39.04 -3.31
CA GLN A 404 -47.64 39.45 -3.38
C GLN A 404 -48.47 38.96 -2.19
N LEU A 405 -48.18 37.79 -1.65
CA LEU A 405 -48.82 37.25 -0.45
C LEU A 405 -48.47 38.04 0.82
N GLN A 406 -47.25 38.55 0.92
CA GLN A 406 -46.85 39.43 2.02
C GLN A 406 -47.47 40.85 1.97
N ARG A 407 -47.92 41.29 0.81
CA ARG A 407 -48.59 42.60 0.65
C ARG A 407 -50.10 42.55 0.86
N LYS A 408 -50.68 41.38 1.05
CA LYS A 408 -52.12 41.16 1.26
C LYS A 408 -52.47 40.67 2.69
N GLY A 409 -51.50 40.55 3.58
CA GLY A 409 -51.65 40.36 5.03
C GLY A 409 -51.20 41.61 5.75
#